data_1de0c9568f0a2b55f4c76757318f9109
#
_entry.id   1de0c9568f0a2b55f4c76757318f9109
#
_cell.length_a   1.000
_cell.length_b   1.000
_cell.length_c   1.000
_cell.angle_alpha   90.00
_cell.angle_beta   90.00
_cell.angle_gamma   90.00
#
_symmetry.space_group_name_H-M   'P 1'
#
loop_
_entity.id
_entity.type
_entity.pdbx_description
1 polymer ?
#
loop_
_entity_poly.entity_id
_entity_poly.type
_entity_poly.pdbx_seq_one_letter_code
_entity_poly.pdbx_strand_id
1 'polypeptide(L)'
;IKFMSLDTAEKQKLIETHQVHPTDTGSAEVQVALLSKRISKLSDHLQGNIHDFASRQGLLKMIGKRKRLLSYIKDKNVQRYQDLVKKIGIRGWFQLMKKKQSKKKTQYKKKKNYSEKTAFANLEKASSTATTPKRSSTGIPKYVADRMARRIFFTAGIPTILGMSV
;
A
#
# COMPACT_ATOMS: atom_id res chain seq x y z
N ILE A 1 -15.19 -32.51 15.89
CA ILE A 1 -15.59 -31.07 15.77
C ILE A 1 -15.28 -30.28 17.05
N LYS A 2 -15.02 -30.91 18.19
CA LYS A 2 -14.74 -30.25 19.49
C LYS A 2 -13.40 -29.50 19.52
N PHE A 3 -12.41 -29.84 18.69
CA PHE A 3 -11.06 -29.27 18.69
C PHE A 3 -10.95 -27.84 18.12
N MET A 4 -11.97 -27.36 17.43
CA MET A 4 -11.96 -26.04 16.76
C MET A 4 -12.55 -24.90 17.62
N SER A 5 -13.21 -25.22 18.75
CA SER A 5 -13.74 -24.22 19.66
C SER A 5 -12.65 -23.76 20.63
N LEU A 6 -12.70 -22.48 21.00
CA LEU A 6 -11.92 -21.97 22.12
C LEU A 6 -12.50 -22.54 23.41
N ASP A 7 -11.62 -22.95 24.33
CA ASP A 7 -12.03 -23.32 25.65
C ASP A 7 -12.66 -22.13 26.39
N THR A 8 -13.64 -22.41 27.24
CA THR A 8 -14.40 -21.38 27.98
C THR A 8 -13.49 -20.49 28.81
N ALA A 9 -12.52 -21.10 29.49
CA ALA A 9 -11.54 -20.39 30.31
C ALA A 9 -10.62 -19.48 29.45
N GLU A 10 -10.14 -19.96 28.29
CA GLU A 10 -9.34 -19.14 27.36
C GLU A 10 -10.16 -17.99 26.79
N LYS A 11 -11.42 -18.23 26.43
CA LYS A 11 -12.33 -17.23 25.94
C LYS A 11 -12.53 -16.11 26.97
N GLN A 12 -12.75 -16.46 28.20
CA GLN A 12 -12.98 -15.50 29.27
C GLN A 12 -11.76 -14.63 29.55
N LYS A 13 -10.57 -15.22 29.64
CA LYS A 13 -9.30 -14.48 29.74
C LYS A 13 -9.08 -13.48 28.60
N LEU A 14 -9.42 -13.87 27.35
CA LEU A 14 -9.31 -12.98 26.23
C LEU A 14 -10.31 -11.81 26.30
N ILE A 15 -11.51 -12.04 26.79
CA ILE A 15 -12.51 -11.00 27.00
C ILE A 15 -11.99 -10.00 28.04
N GLU A 16 -11.58 -10.48 29.23
CA GLU A 16 -11.04 -9.65 30.32
C GLU A 16 -9.84 -8.79 29.89
N THR A 17 -8.96 -9.37 29.05
CA THR A 17 -7.76 -8.65 28.56
C THR A 17 -8.06 -7.55 27.53
N HIS A 18 -9.14 -7.72 26.76
CA HIS A 18 -9.44 -6.85 25.60
C HIS A 18 -10.76 -6.08 25.73
N GLN A 19 -11.50 -6.25 26.82
CA GLN A 19 -12.73 -5.51 27.09
C GLN A 19 -12.46 -3.99 27.21
N VAL A 20 -13.38 -3.19 26.74
CA VAL A 20 -13.33 -1.73 26.84
C VAL A 20 -13.92 -1.25 28.18
N HIS A 21 -14.88 -1.99 28.71
CA HIS A 21 -15.54 -1.76 30.02
C HIS A 21 -15.90 -3.09 30.67
N PRO A 22 -16.12 -3.15 31.98
CA PRO A 22 -16.25 -4.41 32.74
C PRO A 22 -17.37 -5.35 32.27
N THR A 23 -18.41 -4.84 31.64
CA THR A 23 -19.54 -5.62 31.09
C THR A 23 -19.40 -5.94 29.60
N ASP A 24 -18.30 -5.53 28.98
CA ASP A 24 -18.09 -5.72 27.56
C ASP A 24 -17.65 -7.15 27.23
N THR A 25 -18.49 -7.86 26.53
CA THR A 25 -18.22 -9.22 26.04
C THR A 25 -18.17 -9.33 24.51
N GLY A 26 -18.45 -8.24 23.80
CA GLY A 26 -18.71 -8.29 22.37
C GLY A 26 -18.21 -7.12 21.53
N SER A 27 -17.41 -6.21 22.07
CA SER A 27 -16.81 -5.12 21.32
C SER A 27 -15.99 -5.63 20.13
N ALA A 28 -15.73 -4.76 19.17
CA ALA A 28 -14.93 -5.10 18.01
C ALA A 28 -13.53 -5.56 18.41
N GLU A 29 -12.95 -5.00 19.46
CA GLU A 29 -11.65 -5.35 20.04
C GLU A 29 -11.64 -6.78 20.57
N VAL A 30 -12.63 -7.14 21.40
CA VAL A 30 -12.81 -8.50 21.92
C VAL A 30 -13.02 -9.50 20.78
N GLN A 31 -13.86 -9.17 19.80
CA GLN A 31 -14.09 -10.05 18.66
C GLN A 31 -12.82 -10.27 17.82
N VAL A 32 -12.00 -9.26 17.61
CA VAL A 32 -10.71 -9.38 16.90
C VAL A 32 -9.76 -10.28 17.67
N ALA A 33 -9.68 -10.17 19.00
CA ALA A 33 -8.84 -11.02 19.83
C ALA A 33 -9.27 -12.49 19.76
N LEU A 34 -10.56 -12.77 19.91
CA LEU A 34 -11.13 -14.11 19.80
C LEU A 34 -10.91 -14.73 18.42
N LEU A 35 -11.13 -13.95 17.35
CA LEU A 35 -10.86 -14.41 15.99
C LEU A 35 -9.39 -14.69 15.76
N SER A 36 -8.49 -13.87 16.30
CA SER A 36 -7.05 -14.07 16.15
C SER A 36 -6.59 -15.38 16.78
N LYS A 37 -7.08 -15.70 17.98
CA LYS A 37 -6.77 -16.97 18.65
C LYS A 37 -7.34 -18.18 17.89
N ARG A 38 -8.56 -18.08 17.37
CA ARG A 38 -9.16 -19.14 16.53
C ARG A 38 -8.38 -19.35 15.24
N ILE A 39 -7.96 -18.27 14.60
CA ILE A 39 -7.15 -18.33 13.36
C ILE A 39 -5.83 -19.04 13.64
N SER A 40 -5.15 -18.75 14.77
CA SER A 40 -3.92 -19.45 15.15
C SER A 40 -4.17 -20.94 15.31
N LYS A 41 -5.13 -21.35 16.17
CA LYS A 41 -5.47 -22.78 16.37
C LYS A 41 -5.82 -23.50 15.06
N LEU A 42 -6.57 -22.84 14.18
CA LEU A 42 -6.95 -23.43 12.88
C LEU A 42 -5.78 -23.49 11.91
N SER A 43 -4.88 -22.51 11.94
CA SER A 43 -3.62 -22.53 11.18
C SER A 43 -2.75 -23.72 11.57
N ASP A 44 -2.61 -23.95 12.89
CA ASP A 44 -1.81 -25.07 13.43
C ASP A 44 -2.43 -26.43 13.01
N HIS A 45 -3.76 -26.56 13.08
CA HIS A 45 -4.47 -27.74 12.58
C HIS A 45 -4.18 -27.98 11.09
N LEU A 46 -4.22 -26.96 10.26
CA LEU A 46 -4.00 -27.06 8.82
C LEU A 46 -2.55 -27.34 8.41
N GLN A 47 -1.58 -27.16 9.31
CA GLN A 47 -0.20 -27.60 9.07
C GLN A 47 -0.11 -29.13 9.06
N GLY A 48 -0.85 -29.81 9.96
CA GLY A 48 -0.94 -31.27 9.97
C GLY A 48 -1.94 -31.86 8.96
N ASN A 49 -2.95 -31.10 8.58
CA ASN A 49 -4.08 -31.56 7.74
C ASN A 49 -4.19 -30.75 6.43
N ILE A 50 -3.23 -30.97 5.51
CA ILE A 50 -3.12 -30.18 4.29
C ILE A 50 -4.33 -30.33 3.36
N HIS A 51 -5.03 -31.47 3.39
CA HIS A 51 -6.16 -31.77 2.52
C HIS A 51 -7.52 -31.36 3.11
N ASP A 52 -7.57 -30.74 4.30
CA ASP A 52 -8.82 -30.23 4.86
C ASP A 52 -9.22 -28.90 4.22
N PHE A 53 -9.85 -29.01 3.05
CA PHE A 53 -10.30 -27.82 2.28
C PHE A 53 -11.45 -27.07 2.98
N ALA A 54 -12.31 -27.78 3.73
CA ALA A 54 -13.42 -27.16 4.45
C ALA A 54 -12.91 -26.22 5.56
N SER A 55 -11.96 -26.69 6.37
CA SER A 55 -11.31 -25.86 7.40
C SER A 55 -10.51 -24.71 6.79
N ARG A 56 -9.86 -24.93 5.65
CA ARG A 56 -9.15 -23.86 4.92
C ARG A 56 -10.10 -22.76 4.46
N GLN A 57 -11.27 -23.11 3.93
CA GLN A 57 -12.30 -22.14 3.57
C GLN A 57 -12.81 -21.38 4.82
N GLY A 58 -13.01 -22.10 5.95
CA GLY A 58 -13.37 -21.49 7.25
C GLY A 58 -12.35 -20.49 7.73
N LEU A 59 -11.06 -20.83 7.62
CA LEU A 59 -9.94 -19.94 7.96
C LEU A 59 -9.99 -18.63 7.15
N LEU A 60 -10.16 -18.71 5.84
CA LEU A 60 -10.26 -17.52 4.98
C LEU A 60 -11.44 -16.63 5.36
N LYS A 61 -12.61 -17.22 5.67
CA LYS A 61 -13.78 -16.47 6.17
C LYS A 61 -13.47 -15.72 7.47
N MET A 62 -12.79 -16.37 8.43
CA MET A 62 -12.41 -15.75 9.71
C MET A 62 -11.38 -14.64 9.52
N ILE A 63 -10.38 -14.81 8.64
CA ILE A 63 -9.41 -13.77 8.29
C ILE A 63 -10.12 -12.57 7.66
N GLY A 64 -11.07 -12.79 6.76
CA GLY A 64 -11.89 -11.73 6.15
C GLY A 64 -12.73 -10.96 7.18
N LYS A 65 -13.36 -11.67 8.13
CA LYS A 65 -14.13 -11.04 9.22
C LYS A 65 -13.22 -10.20 10.11
N ARG A 66 -12.07 -10.73 10.53
CA ARG A 66 -11.08 -10.00 11.34
C ARG A 66 -10.59 -8.72 10.63
N LYS A 67 -10.32 -8.80 9.32
CA LYS A 67 -9.90 -7.63 8.53
C LYS A 67 -10.95 -6.52 8.52
N ARG A 68 -12.24 -6.87 8.38
CA ARG A 68 -13.35 -5.89 8.41
C ARG A 68 -13.47 -5.22 9.77
N LEU A 69 -13.39 -5.98 10.87
CA LEU A 69 -13.44 -5.42 12.23
C LEU A 69 -12.24 -4.50 12.50
N LEU A 70 -11.04 -4.87 12.07
CA LEU A 70 -9.85 -4.02 12.21
C LEU A 70 -9.97 -2.72 11.38
N SER A 71 -10.57 -2.77 10.19
CA SER A 71 -10.87 -1.56 9.42
C SER A 71 -11.85 -0.66 10.16
N TYR A 72 -12.92 -1.22 10.70
CA TYR A 72 -13.91 -0.48 11.47
C TYR A 72 -13.30 0.23 12.70
N ILE A 73 -12.46 -0.48 13.47
CA ILE A 73 -11.79 0.12 14.63
C ILE A 73 -10.85 1.25 14.18
N LYS A 74 -10.11 1.06 13.10
CA LYS A 74 -9.22 2.07 12.53
C LYS A 74 -9.96 3.33 12.11
N ASP A 75 -11.12 3.18 11.47
CA ASP A 75 -11.94 4.30 10.99
C ASP A 75 -12.57 5.06 12.16
N LYS A 76 -12.88 4.37 13.26
CA LYS A 76 -13.41 5.00 14.49
C LYS A 76 -12.32 5.65 15.34
N ASN A 77 -11.21 4.95 15.57
CA ASN A 77 -10.11 5.44 16.41
C ASN A 77 -8.79 4.76 16.06
N VAL A 78 -7.89 5.54 15.44
CA VAL A 78 -6.58 5.07 14.99
C VAL A 78 -5.69 4.62 16.17
N GLN A 79 -5.80 5.28 17.33
CA GLN A 79 -4.99 4.94 18.51
C GLN A 79 -5.38 3.58 19.05
N ARG A 80 -6.68 3.32 19.28
CA ARG A 80 -7.19 2.00 19.71
C ARG A 80 -6.79 0.89 18.75
N TYR A 81 -6.82 1.15 17.46
CA TYR A 81 -6.36 0.20 16.45
C TYR A 81 -4.87 -0.14 16.62
N GLN A 82 -4.01 0.86 16.84
CA GLN A 82 -2.57 0.64 17.02
C GLN A 82 -2.28 -0.18 18.28
N ASP A 83 -2.94 0.14 19.38
CA ASP A 83 -2.76 -0.55 20.67
C ASP A 83 -3.26 -2.00 20.59
N LEU A 84 -4.40 -2.23 19.95
CA LEU A 84 -4.93 -3.58 19.71
C LEU A 84 -3.97 -4.42 18.86
N VAL A 85 -3.46 -3.85 17.75
CA VAL A 85 -2.52 -4.53 16.87
C VAL A 85 -1.22 -4.89 17.58
N LYS A 86 -0.71 -4.02 18.48
CA LYS A 86 0.46 -4.28 19.32
C LYS A 86 0.17 -5.40 20.32
N LYS A 87 -0.97 -5.35 21.05
CA LYS A 87 -1.37 -6.35 22.03
C LYS A 87 -1.50 -7.76 21.44
N ILE A 88 -2.10 -7.87 20.27
CA ILE A 88 -2.34 -9.17 19.61
C ILE A 88 -1.11 -9.64 18.80
N GLY A 89 -0.12 -8.79 18.57
CA GLY A 89 1.08 -9.12 17.78
C GLY A 89 0.82 -9.30 16.27
N ILE A 90 -0.28 -8.78 15.77
CA ILE A 90 -0.59 -8.86 14.34
C ILE A 90 0.28 -7.84 13.59
N ARG A 91 0.89 -8.25 12.47
CA ARG A 91 1.53 -7.31 11.55
C ARG A 91 0.48 -6.38 10.95
N GLY A 92 0.34 -5.19 11.52
CA GLY A 92 -0.62 -4.19 11.06
C GLY A 92 -0.35 -3.79 9.61
N TRP A 93 -1.41 -3.56 8.86
CA TRP A 93 -1.38 -2.97 7.52
C TRP A 93 -0.44 -1.76 7.42
N PHE A 94 -0.36 -0.95 8.47
CA PHE A 94 0.50 0.24 8.52
C PHE A 94 2.00 -0.09 8.45
N GLN A 95 2.45 -1.15 9.10
CA GLN A 95 3.85 -1.59 9.00
C GLN A 95 4.18 -2.16 7.62
N LEU A 96 3.23 -2.87 6.99
CA LEU A 96 3.37 -3.35 5.62
C LEU A 96 3.42 -2.19 4.62
N MET A 97 2.62 -1.15 4.83
CA MET A 97 2.63 0.05 3.98
C MET A 97 3.89 0.88 4.17
N LYS A 98 4.39 1.07 5.40
CA LYS A 98 5.70 1.70 5.64
C LYS A 98 6.82 0.94 4.91
N LYS A 99 6.81 -0.40 4.98
CA LYS A 99 7.80 -1.24 4.30
C LYS A 99 7.70 -1.17 2.77
N LYS A 100 6.48 -1.06 2.21
CA LYS A 100 6.27 -0.82 0.77
C LYS A 100 6.71 0.57 0.33
N GLN A 101 6.42 1.60 1.11
CA GLN A 101 6.82 2.98 0.81
C GLN A 101 8.34 3.17 0.91
N SER A 102 8.99 2.58 1.92
CA SER A 102 10.45 2.63 2.05
C SER A 102 11.14 1.94 0.85
N LYS A 103 10.65 0.76 0.43
CA LYS A 103 11.16 0.09 -0.77
C LYS A 103 10.97 0.92 -2.04
N LYS A 104 9.81 1.58 -2.23
CA LYS A 104 9.59 2.48 -3.38
C LYS A 104 10.54 3.68 -3.37
N LYS A 105 10.75 4.31 -2.20
CA LYS A 105 11.71 5.43 -2.05
C LYS A 105 13.14 4.98 -2.38
N THR A 106 13.55 3.80 -1.94
CA THR A 106 14.89 3.27 -2.22
C THR A 106 15.07 2.95 -3.70
N GLN A 107 14.07 2.36 -4.35
CA GLN A 107 14.10 2.10 -5.80
C GLN A 107 14.13 3.39 -6.62
N TYR A 108 13.33 4.40 -6.23
CA TYR A 108 13.35 5.70 -6.88
C TYR A 108 14.72 6.39 -6.77
N LYS A 109 15.33 6.35 -5.57
CA LYS A 109 16.67 6.90 -5.33
C LYS A 109 17.74 6.18 -6.16
N LYS A 110 17.67 4.83 -6.27
CA LYS A 110 18.56 4.05 -7.14
C LYS A 110 18.41 4.43 -8.62
N LYS A 111 17.17 4.56 -9.13
CA LYS A 111 16.92 4.97 -10.51
C LYS A 111 17.44 6.38 -10.80
N LYS A 112 17.24 7.32 -9.87
CA LYS A 112 17.74 8.70 -10.02
C LYS A 112 19.28 8.74 -10.07
N ASN A 113 19.95 8.05 -9.15
CA ASN A 113 21.41 7.98 -9.15
C ASN A 113 21.98 7.29 -10.39
N TYR A 114 21.26 6.29 -10.94
CA TYR A 114 21.67 5.64 -12.18
C TYR A 114 21.53 6.57 -13.38
N SER A 115 20.43 7.33 -13.49
CA SER A 115 20.22 8.31 -14.56
C SER A 115 21.22 9.47 -14.51
N GLU A 116 21.59 9.94 -13.31
CA GLU A 116 22.63 10.96 -13.14
C GLU A 116 24.01 10.45 -13.56
N LYS A 117 24.40 9.25 -13.13
CA LYS A 117 25.68 8.63 -13.53
C LYS A 117 25.78 8.40 -15.04
N THR A 118 24.70 7.95 -15.69
CA THR A 118 24.70 7.79 -17.14
C THR A 118 24.72 9.11 -17.90
N ALA A 119 24.10 10.16 -17.37
CA ALA A 119 24.16 11.51 -17.93
C ALA A 119 25.58 12.07 -17.85
N PHE A 120 26.29 11.94 -16.71
CA PHE A 120 27.67 12.36 -16.57
C PHE A 120 28.62 11.55 -17.47
N ALA A 121 28.49 10.24 -17.54
CA ALA A 121 29.29 9.39 -18.42
C ALA A 121 29.12 9.72 -19.91
N ASN A 122 27.90 10.12 -20.31
CA ASN A 122 27.65 10.56 -21.68
C ASN A 122 28.21 11.97 -21.98
N LEU A 123 28.27 12.85 -20.98
CA LEU A 123 28.93 14.15 -21.09
C LEU A 123 30.47 14.02 -21.23
N GLU A 124 31.09 13.14 -20.46
CA GLU A 124 32.53 12.84 -20.58
C GLU A 124 32.89 12.25 -21.95
N LYS A 125 32.06 11.32 -22.47
CA LYS A 125 32.23 10.77 -23.81
C LYS A 125 32.03 11.82 -24.91
N ALA A 126 31.13 12.77 -24.73
CA ALA A 126 30.90 13.87 -25.67
C ALA A 126 32.06 14.87 -25.69
N SER A 127 32.73 15.10 -24.55
CA SER A 127 33.90 15.99 -24.45
C SER A 127 35.19 15.39 -25.01
N SER A 128 35.33 14.05 -25.04
CA SER A 128 36.51 13.37 -25.58
C SER A 128 36.47 13.12 -27.10
N THR A 129 35.33 13.37 -27.77
CA THR A 129 35.14 13.23 -29.22
C THR A 129 34.97 14.57 -29.93
N ALA A 130 35.35 15.68 -29.33
CA ALA A 130 35.30 17.00 -29.98
C ALA A 130 36.44 17.18 -31.00
N THR A 131 36.41 16.42 -32.08
CA THR A 131 36.98 16.81 -33.36
C THR A 131 35.97 17.71 -34.03
N THR A 132 36.39 18.90 -34.44
CA THR A 132 35.68 20.02 -35.05
C THR A 132 34.44 19.65 -35.87
N PRO A 133 33.23 20.15 -35.53
CA PRO A 133 32.05 19.86 -36.31
C PRO A 133 32.01 20.77 -37.56
N LYS A 134 31.98 20.15 -38.73
CA LYS A 134 31.49 20.79 -39.96
C LYS A 134 30.06 21.31 -39.69
N ARG A 135 29.86 22.61 -39.87
CA ARG A 135 28.60 23.33 -39.71
C ARG A 135 27.57 22.79 -40.73
N SER A 136 26.75 21.84 -40.36
CA SER A 136 25.57 21.43 -41.12
C SER A 136 24.34 22.16 -40.55
N SER A 137 23.55 22.77 -41.44
CA SER A 137 22.32 23.50 -41.17
C SER A 137 21.39 22.67 -40.27
N THR A 138 21.23 23.03 -39.02
CA THR A 138 20.37 22.35 -38.07
C THR A 138 18.93 22.81 -38.25
N GLY A 139 18.22 22.17 -39.14
CA GLY A 139 16.76 22.20 -39.12
C GLY A 139 16.27 21.47 -37.88
N ILE A 140 15.46 22.13 -37.05
CA ILE A 140 14.78 21.52 -35.90
C ILE A 140 14.00 20.31 -36.41
N PRO A 141 14.14 19.11 -35.82
CA PRO A 141 13.39 17.93 -36.26
C PRO A 141 11.88 18.21 -36.27
N LYS A 142 11.19 17.84 -37.35
CA LYS A 142 9.76 18.12 -37.57
C LYS A 142 8.88 17.80 -36.37
N TYR A 143 9.14 16.69 -35.67
CA TYR A 143 8.37 16.29 -34.47
C TYR A 143 8.49 17.25 -33.27
N VAL A 144 9.60 17.99 -33.17
CA VAL A 144 9.80 19.01 -32.12
C VAL A 144 9.09 20.31 -32.51
N ALA A 145 9.17 20.69 -33.77
CA ALA A 145 8.45 21.85 -34.29
C ALA A 145 6.93 21.68 -34.16
N ASP A 146 6.39 20.50 -34.48
CA ASP A 146 4.96 20.20 -34.37
C ASP A 146 4.49 20.20 -32.90
N ARG A 147 5.34 19.78 -31.97
CA ARG A 147 5.00 19.79 -30.55
C ARG A 147 5.00 21.20 -29.94
N MET A 148 5.87 22.07 -30.42
CA MET A 148 5.89 23.49 -30.03
C MET A 148 4.73 24.25 -30.66
N ALA A 149 4.44 24.02 -31.94
CA ALA A 149 3.30 24.63 -32.63
C ALA A 149 1.97 24.32 -31.94
N ARG A 150 1.72 23.06 -31.52
CA ARG A 150 0.51 22.69 -30.79
C ARG A 150 0.39 23.38 -29.43
N ARG A 151 1.49 23.61 -28.70
CA ARG A 151 1.47 24.34 -27.43
C ARG A 151 1.15 25.83 -27.63
N ILE A 152 1.63 26.46 -28.68
CA ILE A 152 1.38 27.86 -28.95
C ILE A 152 -0.08 28.07 -29.38
N PHE A 153 -0.67 27.15 -30.18
CA PHE A 153 -2.08 27.21 -30.55
C PHE A 153 -3.04 27.08 -29.34
N PHE A 154 -2.68 26.26 -28.32
CA PHE A 154 -3.52 26.11 -27.16
C PHE A 154 -3.46 27.29 -26.17
N THR A 155 -2.37 28.05 -26.13
CA THR A 155 -2.21 29.21 -25.25
C THR A 155 -2.61 30.55 -25.90
N ALA A 156 -2.59 30.66 -27.20
CA ALA A 156 -2.92 31.88 -27.92
C ALA A 156 -4.33 31.89 -28.56
N GLY A 157 -5.04 30.78 -28.56
CA GLY A 157 -6.28 30.57 -29.31
C GLY A 157 -7.60 30.76 -28.59
N ILE A 158 -7.62 31.26 -27.34
CA ILE A 158 -8.87 31.55 -26.65
C ILE A 158 -8.75 32.88 -25.90
N PRO A 159 -8.83 34.00 -26.59
CA PRO A 159 -9.83 34.99 -26.24
C PRO A 159 -10.23 35.79 -27.47
N THR A 160 -11.46 35.95 -27.71
CA THR A 160 -12.11 37.07 -28.41
C THR A 160 -13.31 36.62 -29.27
N ILE A 161 -14.19 35.81 -28.70
CA ILE A 161 -15.57 35.71 -29.19
C ILE A 161 -16.55 35.76 -28.00
N LEU A 162 -16.46 36.79 -27.18
CA LEU A 162 -17.51 37.14 -26.22
C LEU A 162 -17.43 38.63 -25.94
N GLY A 163 -17.94 39.40 -26.89
CA GLY A 163 -18.00 40.82 -26.68
C GLY A 163 -18.36 41.60 -27.96
N MET A 164 -19.50 41.30 -28.58
CA MET A 164 -20.25 42.27 -29.38
C MET A 164 -21.59 41.65 -29.76
N SER A 165 -22.59 41.95 -28.96
CA SER A 165 -23.98 42.06 -29.38
C SER A 165 -24.63 43.09 -28.51
N VAL A 166 -24.87 44.23 -29.10
CA VAL A 166 -25.77 45.30 -28.68
C VAL A 166 -27.18 44.74 -28.63
#